data_321f37dbf44ddf409d57a2b870961c92
#
_entry.id   321f37dbf44ddf409d57a2b870961c92
#
_cell.length_a   1.000
_cell.length_b   1.000
_cell.length_c   1.000
_cell.angle_alpha   90.00
_cell.angle_beta   90.00
_cell.angle_gamma   90.00
#
_symmetry.space_group_name_H-M   'P 1'
#
loop_
_entity.id
_entity.type
_entity.pdbx_description
1 polymer ?
#
loop_
_entity_poly.entity_id
_entity_poly.type
_entity_poly.pdbx_seq_one_letter_code
_entity_poly.pdbx_strand_id
1 'polypeptide(L)'
;MPTATAPAPSSPKDSKPVPKKEAVTPSWVGRVPQLKPAQYADGMPIHKPEYICCKLILRPNKFHSRESFFDFGKVFKEPAKEHGVKYTTEGFIEQPVKIREVLFVDTADFRLYNNAFILRRRIPYKDGFPIGEPEIVFKFRHPDLQMCAETDVRPNILGDHRVKFKVQALPLKEKLGGIRLLYSHNVQFPRSAIGIGAIGQENALDVDTMVRVFPVLARVKKQSGEKIKLVSDTIIEEVLQDIGVLDFGDGLTCKANVAIWRTRGEHRPLIGEFAYQFRFKDREKLSKDALRRTEAFFISLQYAAEDYINLGATKTATVYRLLGNPPNSQE
;
A
#
# COMPACT_ATOMS: atom_id res chain seq x y z
N MET A 1 8.93 63.51 54.14
CA MET A 1 8.11 62.85 53.11
C MET A 1 9.09 62.38 52.05
N PRO A 2 9.26 61.07 51.86
CA PRO A 2 10.06 60.56 50.74
C PRO A 2 9.17 60.32 49.45
N THR A 3 9.66 60.82 48.33
CA THR A 3 9.11 60.73 47.03
C THR A 3 9.26 59.28 46.47
N ALA A 4 8.14 58.69 46.08
CA ALA A 4 8.11 57.39 45.44
C ALA A 4 8.58 57.46 43.97
N THR A 5 9.60 56.69 43.66
CA THR A 5 10.13 56.53 42.31
C THR A 5 9.32 55.42 41.57
N ALA A 6 8.75 55.74 40.43
CA ALA A 6 8.04 54.80 39.58
C ALA A 6 9.01 53.77 38.90
N PRO A 7 8.62 52.52 38.70
CA PRO A 7 9.47 51.54 38.05
C PRO A 7 9.51 51.76 36.51
N ALA A 8 10.69 51.54 35.94
CA ALA A 8 10.96 51.63 34.52
C ALA A 8 10.22 50.55 33.69
N PRO A 9 9.87 50.80 32.42
CA PRO A 9 9.17 49.84 31.57
C PRO A 9 10.10 48.67 31.21
N SER A 10 9.58 47.44 31.34
CA SER A 10 10.24 46.21 30.97
C SER A 10 10.46 46.12 29.42
N SER A 11 11.67 45.81 29.03
CA SER A 11 12.06 45.54 27.63
C SER A 11 11.24 44.45 26.96
N PRO A 12 11.01 44.55 25.65
CA PRO A 12 10.28 43.49 24.90
C PRO A 12 11.07 42.19 24.95
N LYS A 13 10.37 41.10 25.31
CA LYS A 13 10.93 39.75 25.28
C LYS A 13 11.25 39.37 23.82
N ASP A 14 12.53 39.06 23.60
CA ASP A 14 13.01 38.49 22.36
C ASP A 14 12.17 37.23 22.02
N SER A 15 11.28 37.36 21.06
CA SER A 15 10.62 36.20 20.42
C SER A 15 11.66 35.50 19.54
N LYS A 16 12.10 34.33 20.00
CA LYS A 16 12.94 33.46 19.18
C LYS A 16 12.25 33.23 17.82
N PRO A 17 12.95 33.40 16.70
CA PRO A 17 12.37 33.16 15.38
C PRO A 17 11.93 31.69 15.31
N VAL A 18 10.65 31.48 14.99
CA VAL A 18 10.10 30.19 14.65
C VAL A 18 10.93 29.65 13.49
N PRO A 19 11.52 28.44 13.59
CA PRO A 19 12.30 27.88 12.49
C PRO A 19 11.43 27.78 11.27
N LYS A 20 11.77 28.50 10.21
CA LYS A 20 11.14 28.34 8.88
C LYS A 20 11.31 26.87 8.53
N LYS A 21 10.18 26.14 8.41
CA LYS A 21 10.18 24.78 7.88
C LYS A 21 10.91 24.83 6.55
N GLU A 22 12.08 24.23 6.47
CA GLU A 22 12.77 24.05 5.19
C GLU A 22 11.79 23.35 4.25
N ALA A 23 11.51 23.99 3.12
CA ALA A 23 10.67 23.42 2.10
C ALA A 23 11.36 22.15 1.59
N VAL A 24 10.89 20.99 2.06
CA VAL A 24 11.39 19.70 1.59
C VAL A 24 11.11 19.65 0.09
N THR A 25 12.18 19.71 -0.70
CA THR A 25 12.07 19.65 -2.16
C THR A 25 11.39 18.33 -2.54
N PRO A 26 10.24 18.36 -3.22
CA PRO A 26 9.55 17.17 -3.64
C PRO A 26 10.47 16.21 -4.39
N SER A 27 10.59 14.97 -3.96
CA SER A 27 11.65 14.08 -4.42
C SER A 27 11.20 12.94 -5.35
N TRP A 28 9.93 12.55 -5.34
CA TRP A 28 9.54 11.30 -5.99
C TRP A 28 8.83 11.43 -7.34
N VAL A 29 8.06 12.50 -7.55
CA VAL A 29 7.24 12.64 -8.77
C VAL A 29 8.11 12.88 -10.00
N GLY A 30 9.21 13.61 -9.85
CA GLY A 30 10.20 13.84 -10.92
C GLY A 30 11.33 12.81 -10.97
N ARG A 31 11.47 11.98 -9.95
CA ARG A 31 12.66 11.14 -9.69
C ARG A 31 12.40 9.64 -9.63
N VAL A 32 11.23 9.13 -10.07
CA VAL A 32 11.14 7.70 -10.31
C VAL A 32 12.23 7.36 -11.35
N PRO A 33 13.19 6.49 -11.03
CA PRO A 33 14.28 6.18 -11.91
C PRO A 33 13.77 5.76 -13.30
N GLN A 34 14.51 6.10 -14.34
CA GLN A 34 14.19 5.58 -15.66
C GLN A 34 14.63 4.13 -15.75
N LEU A 35 13.75 3.29 -16.31
CA LEU A 35 14.09 1.91 -16.60
C LEU A 35 15.05 1.84 -17.77
N LYS A 36 16.10 1.04 -17.62
CA LYS A 36 16.93 0.64 -18.76
C LYS A 36 16.11 -0.32 -19.64
N PRO A 37 16.19 -0.18 -20.96
CA PRO A 37 15.53 -1.13 -21.86
C PRO A 37 16.02 -2.55 -21.61
N ALA A 38 15.08 -3.48 -21.45
CA ALA A 38 15.34 -4.90 -21.29
C ALA A 38 14.14 -5.71 -21.80
N GLN A 39 14.33 -7.01 -21.93
CA GLN A 39 13.30 -7.94 -22.39
C GLN A 39 13.24 -9.14 -21.44
N TYR A 40 12.05 -9.74 -21.37
CA TYR A 40 11.85 -11.03 -20.73
C TYR A 40 12.44 -12.17 -21.60
N ALA A 41 12.52 -13.37 -21.06
CA ALA A 41 13.08 -14.52 -21.77
C ALA A 41 12.37 -14.86 -23.10
N ASP A 42 11.12 -14.47 -23.23
CA ASP A 42 10.31 -14.63 -24.45
C ASP A 42 10.48 -13.49 -25.48
N GLY A 43 11.39 -12.55 -25.24
CA GLY A 43 11.63 -11.39 -26.10
C GLY A 43 10.67 -10.23 -25.92
N MET A 44 9.64 -10.37 -25.07
CA MET A 44 8.72 -9.26 -24.79
C MET A 44 9.40 -8.18 -23.94
N PRO A 45 9.15 -6.89 -24.20
CA PRO A 45 9.72 -5.81 -23.41
C PRO A 45 9.24 -5.90 -21.96
N ILE A 46 10.11 -5.53 -21.02
CA ILE A 46 9.77 -5.48 -19.59
C ILE A 46 8.64 -4.46 -19.34
N HIS A 47 7.79 -4.79 -18.37
CA HIS A 47 6.71 -3.90 -17.96
C HIS A 47 7.25 -2.61 -17.32
N LYS A 48 6.50 -1.53 -17.51
CA LYS A 48 6.76 -0.22 -16.88
C LYS A 48 5.70 0.08 -15.82
N PRO A 49 6.04 0.84 -14.77
CA PRO A 49 5.01 1.28 -13.81
C PRO A 49 3.91 2.09 -14.49
N GLU A 50 2.65 1.75 -14.17
CA GLU A 50 1.45 2.41 -14.67
C GLU A 50 0.63 3.08 -13.58
N TYR A 51 1.03 2.91 -12.32
CA TYR A 51 0.29 3.42 -11.16
C TYR A 51 1.22 4.05 -10.15
N ILE A 52 0.76 5.17 -9.57
CA ILE A 52 1.30 5.69 -8.31
C ILE A 52 0.25 5.48 -7.24
N CYS A 53 0.67 4.95 -6.09
CA CYS A 53 -0.19 4.66 -4.96
C CYS A 53 0.46 5.23 -3.70
N CYS A 54 -0.11 6.31 -3.17
CA CYS A 54 0.30 6.91 -1.90
C CYS A 54 -0.38 6.18 -0.75
N LYS A 55 0.37 5.80 0.29
CA LYS A 55 -0.13 4.99 1.39
C LYS A 55 0.37 5.48 2.73
N LEU A 56 -0.54 5.59 3.68
CA LEU A 56 -0.23 5.68 5.10
C LEU A 56 -0.64 4.38 5.77
N ILE A 57 0.25 3.81 6.54
CA ILE A 57 -0.06 2.68 7.40
C ILE A 57 -0.57 3.23 8.72
N LEU A 58 -1.72 2.73 9.17
CA LEU A 58 -2.48 3.31 10.25
C LEU A 58 -2.55 2.37 11.46
N ARG A 59 -2.62 2.95 12.63
CA ARG A 59 -2.90 2.26 13.89
C ARG A 59 -4.35 1.77 13.87
N PRO A 60 -4.60 0.46 14.01
CA PRO A 60 -5.95 -0.09 13.83
C PRO A 60 -6.91 0.28 14.95
N ASN A 61 -6.41 0.59 16.14
CA ASN A 61 -7.20 0.96 17.33
C ASN A 61 -7.92 2.32 17.21
N LYS A 62 -7.70 3.07 16.16
CA LYS A 62 -8.42 4.31 15.85
C LYS A 62 -9.72 4.08 15.06
N PHE A 63 -9.99 2.83 14.64
CA PHE A 63 -11.09 2.50 13.73
C PHE A 63 -12.00 1.44 14.37
N HIS A 64 -13.08 1.89 15.00
CA HIS A 64 -14.01 1.03 15.74
C HIS A 64 -15.36 0.88 15.03
N SER A 65 -15.68 1.79 14.13
CA SER A 65 -16.92 1.83 13.41
C SER A 65 -16.72 2.38 12.01
N ARG A 66 -17.75 2.36 11.20
CA ARG A 66 -17.76 2.94 9.86
C ARG A 66 -17.52 4.45 9.88
N GLU A 67 -18.08 5.13 10.87
CA GLU A 67 -17.95 6.58 11.04
C GLU A 67 -16.49 6.98 11.26
N SER A 68 -15.72 6.17 11.97
CA SER A 68 -14.29 6.44 12.22
C SER A 68 -13.45 6.51 10.94
N PHE A 69 -13.87 5.85 9.84
CA PHE A 69 -13.23 6.02 8.54
C PHE A 69 -13.44 7.44 7.97
N PHE A 70 -14.64 7.99 8.12
CA PHE A 70 -14.94 9.36 7.69
C PHE A 70 -14.37 10.40 8.63
N ASP A 71 -14.24 10.10 9.93
CA ASP A 71 -13.54 10.96 10.89
C ASP A 71 -12.06 11.11 10.51
N PHE A 72 -11.42 10.04 10.07
CA PHE A 72 -10.08 10.13 9.50
C PHE A 72 -10.04 11.05 8.27
N GLY A 73 -11.09 11.05 7.45
CA GLY A 73 -11.21 11.97 6.30
C GLY A 73 -11.20 13.45 6.70
N LYS A 74 -11.60 13.80 7.92
CA LYS A 74 -11.58 15.19 8.42
C LYS A 74 -10.15 15.75 8.57
N VAL A 75 -9.16 14.85 8.77
CA VAL A 75 -7.73 15.19 8.85
C VAL A 75 -7.21 15.78 7.53
N PHE A 76 -7.92 15.54 6.41
CA PHE A 76 -7.51 16.05 5.09
C PHE A 76 -7.75 17.54 4.89
N LYS A 77 -8.61 18.17 5.71
CA LYS A 77 -9.07 19.55 5.50
C LYS A 77 -7.91 20.55 5.37
N GLU A 78 -7.02 20.55 6.35
CA GLU A 78 -5.90 21.52 6.34
C GLU A 78 -4.88 21.21 5.25
N PRO A 79 -4.37 19.96 5.08
CA PRO A 79 -3.51 19.61 3.97
C PRO A 79 -4.12 19.91 2.59
N ALA A 80 -5.41 19.63 2.42
CA ALA A 80 -6.10 19.89 1.15
C ALA A 80 -6.17 21.39 0.85
N LYS A 81 -6.54 22.22 1.84
CA LYS A 81 -6.58 23.68 1.72
C LYS A 81 -5.19 24.25 1.43
N GLU A 82 -4.16 23.82 2.17
CA GLU A 82 -2.79 24.28 2.01
C GLU A 82 -2.25 24.07 0.59
N HIS A 83 -2.62 22.96 -0.05
CA HIS A 83 -2.08 22.56 -1.34
C HIS A 83 -3.06 22.68 -2.50
N GLY A 84 -4.20 23.34 -2.30
CA GLY A 84 -5.20 23.54 -3.37
C GLY A 84 -5.80 22.23 -3.90
N VAL A 85 -5.96 21.24 -3.02
CA VAL A 85 -6.59 19.96 -3.32
C VAL A 85 -8.06 20.01 -2.88
N LYS A 86 -8.97 19.60 -3.77
CA LYS A 86 -10.40 19.49 -3.42
C LYS A 86 -10.68 18.09 -2.91
N TYR A 87 -11.23 17.99 -1.70
CA TYR A 87 -11.69 16.73 -1.12
C TYR A 87 -13.21 16.72 -1.04
N THR A 88 -13.84 15.70 -1.63
CA THR A 88 -15.30 15.56 -1.71
C THR A 88 -15.72 14.20 -1.17
N THR A 89 -16.71 14.19 -0.28
CA THR A 89 -17.24 12.96 0.36
C THR A 89 -18.65 12.62 -0.11
N GLU A 90 -19.25 13.46 -0.95
CA GLU A 90 -20.61 13.28 -1.46
C GLU A 90 -20.79 11.94 -2.16
N GLY A 91 -21.86 11.22 -1.83
CA GLY A 91 -22.15 9.89 -2.38
C GLY A 91 -21.29 8.73 -1.82
N PHE A 92 -20.35 9.00 -0.88
CA PHE A 92 -19.54 7.94 -0.27
C PHE A 92 -20.06 7.50 1.10
N ILE A 93 -20.76 8.39 1.80
CA ILE A 93 -21.33 8.10 3.13
C ILE A 93 -22.39 6.98 3.05
N GLU A 94 -23.13 6.90 1.96
CA GLU A 94 -24.17 5.90 1.75
C GLU A 94 -23.64 4.57 1.19
N GLN A 95 -22.40 4.56 0.67
CA GLN A 95 -21.82 3.33 0.10
C GLN A 95 -21.51 2.31 1.19
N PRO A 96 -21.87 1.04 1.00
CA PRO A 96 -21.58 0.01 1.98
C PRO A 96 -20.06 -0.23 2.09
N VAL A 97 -19.63 -0.66 3.26
CA VAL A 97 -18.26 -1.17 3.46
C VAL A 97 -18.03 -2.40 2.58
N LYS A 98 -16.87 -2.49 1.99
CA LYS A 98 -16.43 -3.64 1.19
C LYS A 98 -15.67 -4.59 2.10
N ILE A 99 -16.08 -5.84 2.15
CA ILE A 99 -15.42 -6.88 2.95
C ILE A 99 -14.74 -7.85 1.99
N ARG A 100 -13.52 -8.23 2.30
CA ARG A 100 -12.78 -9.27 1.58
C ARG A 100 -12.05 -10.18 2.55
N GLU A 101 -12.09 -11.46 2.26
CA GLU A 101 -11.17 -12.41 2.86
C GLU A 101 -9.84 -12.37 2.12
N VAL A 102 -8.74 -12.39 2.86
CA VAL A 102 -7.38 -12.41 2.33
C VAL A 102 -6.59 -13.46 3.09
N LEU A 103 -5.96 -14.37 2.37
CA LEU A 103 -4.99 -15.28 2.96
C LEU A 103 -3.67 -15.22 2.20
N PHE A 104 -2.60 -15.41 2.92
CA PHE A 104 -1.23 -15.49 2.39
C PHE A 104 -0.75 -16.92 2.51
N VAL A 105 0.01 -17.35 1.53
CA VAL A 105 0.64 -18.67 1.54
C VAL A 105 2.12 -18.55 1.23
N ASP A 106 2.93 -19.36 1.94
CA ASP A 106 4.38 -19.39 1.79
C ASP A 106 4.93 -20.76 2.22
N THR A 107 6.21 -21.00 1.98
CA THR A 107 6.94 -22.12 2.60
C THR A 107 7.06 -21.92 4.11
N ALA A 108 7.35 -22.98 4.85
CA ALA A 108 7.47 -22.91 6.31
C ALA A 108 8.58 -21.95 6.80
N ASP A 109 9.62 -21.73 5.98
CA ASP A 109 10.72 -20.81 6.24
C ASP A 109 10.53 -19.43 5.57
N PHE A 110 9.30 -19.10 5.14
CA PHE A 110 8.92 -17.83 4.50
C PHE A 110 9.78 -17.48 3.29
N ARG A 111 10.15 -18.45 2.51
CA ARG A 111 11.13 -18.30 1.42
C ARG A 111 10.61 -17.40 0.31
N LEU A 112 9.31 -17.43 0.00
CA LEU A 112 8.75 -16.50 -0.98
C LEU A 112 8.94 -15.07 -0.50
N TYR A 113 8.52 -14.77 0.71
CA TYR A 113 8.58 -13.42 1.27
C TYR A 113 10.01 -12.92 1.50
N ASN A 114 10.91 -13.80 1.95
CA ASN A 114 12.34 -13.51 2.10
C ASN A 114 13.02 -13.15 0.76
N ASN A 115 12.43 -13.58 -0.36
CA ASN A 115 12.88 -13.27 -1.72
C ASN A 115 11.97 -12.27 -2.42
N ALA A 116 11.26 -11.41 -1.68
CA ALA A 116 10.41 -10.34 -2.17
C ALA A 116 9.14 -10.80 -2.92
N PHE A 117 8.81 -12.09 -2.90
CA PHE A 117 7.57 -12.62 -3.46
C PHE A 117 6.45 -12.67 -2.44
N ILE A 118 5.23 -12.42 -2.90
CA ILE A 118 4.03 -12.51 -2.08
C ILE A 118 2.97 -13.24 -2.90
N LEU A 119 2.48 -14.35 -2.36
CA LEU A 119 1.37 -15.11 -2.94
C LEU A 119 0.18 -15.04 -1.99
N ARG A 120 -0.96 -14.62 -2.52
CA ARG A 120 -2.18 -14.51 -1.74
C ARG A 120 -3.43 -14.84 -2.54
N ARG A 121 -4.47 -15.31 -1.84
CA ARG A 121 -5.82 -15.45 -2.35
C ARG A 121 -6.70 -14.35 -1.76
N ARG A 122 -7.67 -13.87 -2.52
CA ARG A 122 -8.70 -12.93 -2.07
C ARG A 122 -10.06 -13.39 -2.56
N ILE A 123 -11.08 -13.19 -1.73
CA ILE A 123 -12.47 -13.34 -2.15
C ILE A 123 -13.30 -12.20 -1.56
N PRO A 124 -14.05 -11.45 -2.38
CA PRO A 124 -14.95 -10.42 -1.90
C PRO A 124 -16.20 -11.04 -1.29
N TYR A 125 -16.81 -10.30 -0.35
CA TYR A 125 -18.08 -10.66 0.29
C TYR A 125 -19.10 -9.55 0.05
N LYS A 126 -20.35 -9.95 -0.10
CA LYS A 126 -21.52 -9.06 -0.12
C LYS A 126 -22.62 -9.70 0.72
N ASP A 127 -23.22 -8.92 1.59
CA ASP A 127 -24.32 -9.38 2.45
C ASP A 127 -24.00 -10.67 3.22
N GLY A 128 -22.71 -10.84 3.64
CA GLY A 128 -22.22 -12.01 4.36
C GLY A 128 -21.80 -13.21 3.50
N PHE A 129 -22.02 -13.18 2.19
CA PHE A 129 -21.72 -14.29 1.27
C PHE A 129 -20.50 -13.97 0.37
N PRO A 130 -19.65 -14.97 0.05
CA PRO A 130 -18.60 -14.80 -0.94
C PRO A 130 -19.21 -14.53 -2.32
N ILE A 131 -18.61 -13.59 -3.08
CA ILE A 131 -19.07 -13.22 -4.42
C ILE A 131 -18.04 -13.66 -5.45
N GLY A 132 -18.51 -14.34 -6.48
CA GLY A 132 -17.66 -14.83 -7.56
C GLY A 132 -16.65 -15.87 -7.05
N GLU A 133 -15.57 -16.00 -7.78
CA GLU A 133 -14.50 -16.93 -7.44
C GLU A 133 -13.29 -16.22 -6.80
N PRO A 134 -12.48 -16.97 -6.03
CA PRO A 134 -11.27 -16.42 -5.43
C PRO A 134 -10.30 -15.88 -6.50
N GLU A 135 -9.73 -14.72 -6.25
CA GLU A 135 -8.68 -14.11 -7.04
C GLU A 135 -7.31 -14.48 -6.48
N ILE A 136 -6.45 -15.00 -7.32
CA ILE A 136 -5.04 -15.23 -7.01
C ILE A 136 -4.26 -13.95 -7.32
N VAL A 137 -3.40 -13.56 -6.40
CA VAL A 137 -2.51 -12.40 -6.58
C VAL A 137 -1.10 -12.83 -6.26
N PHE A 138 -0.27 -12.88 -7.28
CA PHE A 138 1.17 -13.06 -7.13
C PHE A 138 1.88 -11.73 -7.36
N LYS A 139 2.92 -11.46 -6.59
CA LYS A 139 3.58 -10.16 -6.63
C LYS A 139 5.05 -10.29 -6.28
N PHE A 140 5.86 -9.49 -6.96
CA PHE A 140 7.21 -9.16 -6.54
C PHE A 140 7.25 -7.71 -6.06
N ARG A 141 7.83 -7.45 -4.86
CA ARG A 141 7.89 -6.11 -4.27
C ARG A 141 9.27 -5.81 -3.73
N HIS A 142 9.93 -4.79 -4.28
CA HIS A 142 11.31 -4.47 -3.98
C HIS A 142 11.54 -2.94 -4.07
N PRO A 143 12.54 -2.38 -3.35
CA PRO A 143 12.92 -0.97 -3.50
C PRO A 143 13.67 -0.66 -4.80
N ASP A 144 14.22 -1.65 -5.48
CA ASP A 144 14.87 -1.50 -6.78
C ASP A 144 13.86 -1.62 -7.91
N LEU A 145 13.69 -0.56 -8.70
CA LEU A 145 12.76 -0.49 -9.82
C LEU A 145 13.15 -1.43 -10.96
N GLN A 146 14.45 -1.49 -11.30
CA GLN A 146 14.93 -2.29 -12.43
C GLN A 146 14.74 -3.77 -12.12
N MET A 147 15.13 -4.21 -10.92
CA MET A 147 14.90 -5.58 -10.46
C MET A 147 13.42 -5.95 -10.47
N CYS A 148 12.53 -5.03 -10.06
CA CYS A 148 11.09 -5.25 -10.14
C CYS A 148 10.59 -5.42 -11.57
N ALA A 149 11.10 -4.62 -12.51
CA ALA A 149 10.69 -4.65 -13.90
C ALA A 149 11.19 -5.92 -14.60
N GLU A 150 12.42 -6.34 -14.34
CA GLU A 150 13.06 -7.55 -14.91
C GLU A 150 12.52 -8.85 -14.31
N THR A 151 11.88 -8.78 -13.14
CA THR A 151 11.25 -9.96 -12.54
C THR A 151 9.93 -10.25 -13.26
N ASP A 152 9.90 -11.31 -14.06
CA ASP A 152 8.71 -11.72 -14.79
C ASP A 152 7.70 -12.39 -13.85
N VAL A 153 6.64 -11.69 -13.53
CA VAL A 153 5.56 -12.19 -12.66
C VAL A 153 4.41 -12.83 -13.44
N ARG A 154 4.51 -12.87 -14.78
CA ARG A 154 3.45 -13.44 -15.62
C ARG A 154 3.29 -14.93 -15.33
N PRO A 155 2.05 -15.41 -15.21
CA PRO A 155 1.79 -16.81 -14.96
C PRO A 155 1.78 -17.62 -16.26
N ASN A 156 2.17 -18.87 -16.17
CA ASN A 156 1.98 -19.86 -17.23
C ASN A 156 0.63 -20.54 -17.05
N ILE A 157 -0.43 -19.90 -17.53
CA ILE A 157 -1.83 -20.36 -17.44
C ILE A 157 -2.55 -20.15 -18.77
N LEU A 158 -3.63 -20.88 -18.99
CA LEU A 158 -4.45 -20.74 -20.20
C LEU A 158 -5.47 -19.61 -20.14
N GLY A 159 -5.86 -19.20 -18.91
CA GLY A 159 -6.87 -18.17 -18.71
C GLY A 159 -6.31 -16.75 -18.68
N ASP A 160 -7.23 -15.79 -18.71
CA ASP A 160 -6.89 -14.37 -18.65
C ASP A 160 -6.22 -13.98 -17.33
N HIS A 161 -5.24 -13.11 -17.43
CA HIS A 161 -4.59 -12.50 -16.28
C HIS A 161 -4.37 -11.00 -16.48
N ARG A 162 -4.24 -10.30 -15.37
CA ARG A 162 -3.99 -8.85 -15.39
C ARG A 162 -2.71 -8.51 -14.66
N VAL A 163 -1.77 -7.92 -15.36
CA VAL A 163 -0.55 -7.38 -14.76
C VAL A 163 -0.79 -5.93 -14.31
N LYS A 164 -0.23 -5.57 -13.16
CA LYS A 164 -0.21 -4.20 -12.62
C LYS A 164 1.16 -3.92 -12.05
N PHE A 165 1.81 -2.90 -12.56
CA PHE A 165 3.06 -2.44 -12.00
C PHE A 165 2.85 -1.07 -11.33
N LYS A 166 3.21 -0.98 -10.04
CA LYS A 166 2.91 0.18 -9.18
C LYS A 166 4.16 0.74 -8.55
N VAL A 167 4.26 2.06 -8.54
CA VAL A 167 5.09 2.80 -7.60
C VAL A 167 4.27 3.03 -6.33
N GLN A 168 4.76 2.58 -5.18
CA GLN A 168 4.13 2.81 -3.88
C GLN A 168 4.95 3.85 -3.12
N ALA A 169 4.34 4.99 -2.82
CA ALA A 169 4.91 6.02 -1.98
C ALA A 169 4.43 5.82 -0.54
N LEU A 170 5.37 5.69 0.38
CA LEU A 170 5.12 5.53 1.82
C LEU A 170 5.94 6.56 2.60
N PRO A 171 5.57 6.91 3.83
CA PRO A 171 6.45 7.64 4.73
C PRO A 171 7.79 6.92 4.90
N LEU A 172 8.80 7.65 5.32
CA LEU A 172 10.05 7.03 5.79
C LEU A 172 9.75 6.07 6.95
N LYS A 173 10.64 5.10 7.19
CA LYS A 173 10.39 4.09 8.23
C LYS A 173 10.41 4.68 9.64
N GLU A 174 11.17 5.74 9.86
CA GLU A 174 11.49 6.25 11.20
C GLU A 174 10.99 7.66 11.46
N LYS A 175 10.56 8.40 10.43
CA LYS A 175 10.11 9.79 10.57
C LYS A 175 9.07 10.19 9.55
N LEU A 176 8.28 11.19 9.90
CA LEU A 176 7.33 11.86 9.02
C LEU A 176 8.03 12.89 8.11
N GLY A 177 7.32 13.39 7.13
CA GLY A 177 7.77 14.47 6.26
C GLY A 177 8.66 14.04 5.09
N GLY A 178 8.88 12.75 4.92
CA GLY A 178 9.63 12.20 3.80
C GLY A 178 8.90 11.05 3.11
N ILE A 179 9.44 10.61 1.99
CA ILE A 179 8.84 9.56 1.16
C ILE A 179 9.90 8.52 0.82
N ARG A 180 9.55 7.24 1.01
CA ARG A 180 10.27 6.09 0.45
C ARG A 180 9.43 5.45 -0.63
N LEU A 181 10.08 4.92 -1.65
CA LEU A 181 9.44 4.23 -2.76
C LEU A 181 9.64 2.71 -2.63
N LEU A 182 8.55 1.99 -2.89
CA LEU A 182 8.59 0.55 -3.14
C LEU A 182 7.92 0.28 -4.49
N TYR A 183 8.50 -0.59 -5.24
CA TYR A 183 7.95 -1.00 -6.52
C TYR A 183 7.25 -2.35 -6.36
N SER A 184 6.09 -2.48 -6.96
CA SER A 184 5.25 -3.67 -6.81
C SER A 184 4.74 -4.12 -8.16
N HIS A 185 5.36 -5.15 -8.70
CA HIS A 185 4.99 -5.81 -9.93
C HIS A 185 4.08 -6.98 -9.59
N ASN A 186 2.82 -6.94 -10.01
CA ASN A 186 1.81 -7.92 -9.62
C ASN A 186 1.11 -8.50 -10.83
N VAL A 187 0.72 -9.76 -10.71
CA VAL A 187 -0.28 -10.36 -11.56
C VAL A 187 -1.46 -10.83 -10.72
N GLN A 188 -2.65 -10.76 -11.29
CA GLN A 188 -3.89 -11.24 -10.69
C GLN A 188 -4.76 -11.93 -11.74
N PHE A 189 -5.44 -12.99 -11.33
CA PHE A 189 -6.33 -13.79 -12.17
C PHE A 189 -7.32 -14.57 -11.30
N PRO A 190 -8.48 -14.98 -11.86
CA PRO A 190 -9.42 -15.84 -11.16
C PRO A 190 -8.82 -17.24 -10.96
N ARG A 191 -9.13 -17.88 -9.86
CA ARG A 191 -8.57 -19.20 -9.51
C ARG A 191 -8.79 -20.26 -10.60
N SER A 192 -9.94 -20.25 -11.26
CA SER A 192 -10.28 -21.16 -12.36
C SER A 192 -9.30 -21.11 -13.53
N ALA A 193 -8.63 -19.96 -13.74
CA ALA A 193 -7.66 -19.79 -14.82
C ALA A 193 -6.43 -20.71 -14.70
N ILE A 194 -6.18 -21.28 -13.52
CA ILE A 194 -5.05 -22.20 -13.31
C ILE A 194 -5.33 -23.57 -13.93
N GLY A 195 -6.59 -23.98 -14.07
CA GLY A 195 -6.97 -25.32 -14.55
C GLY A 195 -6.48 -26.46 -13.65
N ILE A 196 -5.85 -26.15 -12.53
CA ILE A 196 -5.31 -27.10 -11.55
C ILE A 196 -6.17 -27.02 -10.30
N GLY A 197 -6.38 -28.14 -9.64
CA GLY A 197 -7.07 -28.18 -8.35
C GLY A 197 -6.60 -27.09 -7.37
N ALA A 198 -7.44 -26.74 -6.55
CA ALA A 198 -7.49 -25.64 -5.62
C ALA A 198 -6.16 -25.11 -5.03
N ILE A 199 -5.67 -23.99 -5.52
CA ILE A 199 -4.85 -23.11 -4.66
C ILE A 199 -5.71 -22.70 -3.46
N GLY A 200 -5.37 -23.19 -2.28
CA GLY A 200 -6.12 -22.93 -1.03
C GLY A 200 -6.96 -24.10 -0.53
N GLN A 201 -6.86 -25.29 -1.14
CA GLN A 201 -7.15 -26.55 -0.47
C GLN A 201 -5.83 -27.03 0.15
N GLU A 202 -5.85 -27.28 1.43
CA GLU A 202 -4.65 -27.51 2.28
C GLU A 202 -3.69 -28.59 1.77
N ASN A 203 -4.15 -29.52 0.96
CA ASN A 203 -3.38 -30.70 0.52
C ASN A 203 -2.81 -30.59 -0.89
N ALA A 204 -3.07 -29.51 -1.65
CA ALA A 204 -2.72 -29.42 -3.08
C ALA A 204 -1.63 -28.38 -3.39
N LEU A 205 -1.17 -27.63 -2.39
CA LEU A 205 -0.18 -26.58 -2.59
C LEU A 205 1.23 -27.09 -2.28
N ASP A 206 2.02 -27.20 -3.34
CA ASP A 206 3.46 -27.41 -3.23
C ASP A 206 4.22 -26.42 -4.12
N VAL A 207 5.52 -26.30 -3.86
CA VAL A 207 6.40 -25.38 -4.59
C VAL A 207 6.50 -25.77 -6.07
N ASP A 208 6.44 -27.06 -6.41
CA ASP A 208 6.51 -27.52 -7.81
C ASP A 208 5.31 -27.04 -8.62
N THR A 209 4.12 -27.12 -8.04
CA THR A 209 2.90 -26.57 -8.64
C THR A 209 3.02 -25.06 -8.82
N MET A 210 3.54 -24.35 -7.81
CA MET A 210 3.74 -22.90 -7.92
C MET A 210 4.78 -22.53 -8.96
N VAL A 211 5.86 -23.30 -9.14
CA VAL A 211 6.85 -23.09 -10.20
C VAL A 211 6.24 -23.31 -11.58
N ARG A 212 5.33 -24.30 -11.75
CA ARG A 212 4.63 -24.47 -13.02
C ARG A 212 3.75 -23.28 -13.36
N VAL A 213 3.06 -22.71 -12.36
CA VAL A 213 2.21 -21.53 -12.55
C VAL A 213 3.04 -20.24 -12.67
N PHE A 214 4.06 -20.10 -11.85
CA PHE A 214 4.94 -18.92 -11.83
C PHE A 214 6.40 -19.36 -12.04
N PRO A 215 6.88 -19.45 -13.29
CA PRO A 215 8.22 -19.97 -13.59
C PRO A 215 9.35 -19.25 -12.85
N VAL A 216 9.18 -17.98 -12.56
CA VAL A 216 10.16 -17.16 -11.80
C VAL A 216 10.46 -17.75 -10.41
N LEU A 217 9.57 -18.53 -9.84
CA LEU A 217 9.75 -19.18 -8.53
C LEU A 217 10.76 -20.34 -8.57
N ALA A 218 11.18 -20.80 -9.76
CA ALA A 218 12.24 -21.80 -9.87
C ALA A 218 13.53 -21.37 -9.16
N ARG A 219 13.81 -20.06 -9.13
CA ARG A 219 15.00 -19.49 -8.45
C ARG A 219 14.98 -19.61 -6.92
N VAL A 220 13.81 -19.84 -6.31
CA VAL A 220 13.67 -19.98 -4.85
C VAL A 220 13.30 -21.40 -4.43
N LYS A 221 13.12 -22.32 -5.36
CA LYS A 221 12.86 -23.73 -5.10
C LYS A 221 14.10 -24.37 -4.49
N LYS A 222 13.96 -25.08 -3.36
CA LYS A 222 15.04 -25.86 -2.73
C LYS A 222 14.90 -27.34 -3.02
N GLN A 223 13.69 -27.88 -2.84
CA GLN A 223 13.42 -29.31 -3.01
C GLN A 223 12.06 -29.55 -3.64
N SER A 224 11.89 -30.71 -4.26
CA SER A 224 10.59 -31.13 -4.81
C SER A 224 9.63 -31.56 -3.72
N GLY A 225 8.34 -31.37 -3.95
CA GLY A 225 7.27 -31.77 -3.03
C GLY A 225 7.14 -30.92 -1.77
N GLU A 226 7.92 -29.83 -1.67
CA GLU A 226 7.83 -28.92 -0.53
C GLU A 226 6.47 -28.26 -0.47
N LYS A 227 5.80 -28.34 0.70
CA LYS A 227 4.47 -27.80 0.89
C LYS A 227 4.49 -26.29 1.12
N ILE A 228 3.48 -25.63 0.55
CA ILE A 228 3.13 -24.24 0.85
C ILE A 228 2.01 -24.24 1.87
N LYS A 229 2.13 -23.42 2.90
CA LYS A 229 1.20 -23.34 4.04
C LYS A 229 0.58 -21.95 4.16
N LEU A 230 -0.52 -21.90 4.89
CA LEU A 230 -1.13 -20.65 5.31
C LEU A 230 -0.17 -19.91 6.24
N VAL A 231 0.12 -18.67 5.92
CA VAL A 231 1.00 -17.82 6.74
C VAL A 231 0.33 -17.49 8.06
N SER A 232 1.06 -17.76 9.16
CA SER A 232 0.60 -17.51 10.53
C SER A 232 -0.73 -18.18 10.89
N ASP A 233 -1.11 -19.25 10.18
CA ASP A 233 -2.38 -19.98 10.32
C ASP A 233 -3.60 -19.04 10.41
N THR A 234 -3.52 -17.90 9.73
CA THR A 234 -4.45 -16.79 9.90
C THR A 234 -5.11 -16.38 8.59
N ILE A 235 -6.42 -16.32 8.60
CA ILE A 235 -7.23 -15.70 7.56
C ILE A 235 -7.52 -14.26 7.97
N ILE A 236 -7.25 -13.34 7.05
CA ILE A 236 -7.47 -11.90 7.25
C ILE A 236 -8.82 -11.51 6.66
N GLU A 237 -9.57 -10.73 7.42
CA GLU A 237 -10.70 -9.99 6.91
C GLU A 237 -10.25 -8.53 6.66
N GLU A 238 -10.39 -8.08 5.42
CA GLU A 238 -10.18 -6.69 5.05
C GLU A 238 -11.53 -5.97 5.01
N VAL A 239 -11.69 -4.96 5.85
CA VAL A 239 -12.82 -4.04 5.85
C VAL A 239 -12.36 -2.75 5.18
N LEU A 240 -12.92 -2.42 4.02
CA LEU A 240 -12.49 -1.29 3.21
C LEU A 240 -13.65 -0.33 2.95
N GLN A 241 -13.42 0.96 3.16
CA GLN A 241 -14.34 2.03 2.85
C GLN A 241 -13.69 3.05 1.92
N ASP A 242 -14.34 3.33 0.80
CA ASP A 242 -14.04 4.54 0.04
C ASP A 242 -14.61 5.73 0.83
N ILE A 243 -13.79 6.73 1.11
CA ILE A 243 -14.15 7.86 1.98
C ILE A 243 -14.26 9.18 1.23
N GLY A 244 -14.00 9.20 -0.06
CA GLY A 244 -14.14 10.39 -0.89
C GLY A 244 -13.26 10.39 -2.12
N VAL A 245 -13.25 11.53 -2.80
CA VAL A 245 -12.40 11.81 -3.95
C VAL A 245 -11.47 12.97 -3.62
N LEU A 246 -10.21 12.81 -3.95
CA LEU A 246 -9.19 13.86 -3.97
C LEU A 246 -9.02 14.33 -5.42
N ASP A 247 -9.22 15.63 -5.66
CA ASP A 247 -8.97 16.27 -6.94
C ASP A 247 -7.75 17.18 -6.81
N PHE A 248 -6.70 16.82 -7.51
CA PHE A 248 -5.43 17.53 -7.54
C PHE A 248 -5.35 18.58 -8.65
N GLY A 249 -6.46 18.79 -9.39
CA GLY A 249 -6.52 19.67 -10.55
C GLY A 249 -5.97 19.02 -11.82
N ASP A 250 -6.16 19.73 -12.94
CA ASP A 250 -5.68 19.33 -14.28
C ASP A 250 -6.13 17.91 -14.68
N GLY A 251 -7.34 17.51 -14.23
CA GLY A 251 -7.93 16.20 -14.50
C GLY A 251 -7.37 15.04 -13.65
N LEU A 252 -6.49 15.32 -12.69
CA LEU A 252 -5.93 14.29 -11.83
C LEU A 252 -6.81 14.10 -10.59
N THR A 253 -7.69 13.11 -10.64
CA THR A 253 -8.58 12.75 -9.53
C THR A 253 -8.33 11.33 -9.04
N CYS A 254 -8.50 11.08 -7.74
CA CYS A 254 -8.29 9.79 -7.11
C CYS A 254 -9.35 9.50 -6.05
N LYS A 255 -9.77 8.24 -5.95
CA LYS A 255 -10.52 7.80 -4.77
C LYS A 255 -9.58 7.65 -3.57
N ALA A 256 -10.00 8.22 -2.45
CA ALA A 256 -9.39 8.01 -1.15
C ALA A 256 -10.10 6.86 -0.43
N ASN A 257 -9.34 5.90 0.09
CA ASN A 257 -9.92 4.78 0.81
C ASN A 257 -9.12 4.45 2.08
N VAL A 258 -9.83 3.91 3.05
CA VAL A 258 -9.25 3.35 4.28
C VAL A 258 -9.61 1.88 4.35
N ALA A 259 -8.65 1.05 4.72
CA ALA A 259 -8.86 -0.38 4.94
C ALA A 259 -8.30 -0.78 6.29
N ILE A 260 -9.06 -1.57 7.03
CA ILE A 260 -8.61 -2.22 8.26
C ILE A 260 -8.49 -3.72 8.00
N TRP A 261 -7.38 -4.28 8.40
CA TRP A 261 -7.17 -5.72 8.44
C TRP A 261 -7.34 -6.22 9.86
N ARG A 262 -8.13 -7.27 10.00
CA ARG A 262 -8.38 -7.96 11.26
C ARG A 262 -8.35 -9.48 11.05
N THR A 263 -8.12 -10.25 12.09
CA THR A 263 -8.28 -11.71 12.02
C THR A 263 -9.74 -12.04 11.76
N ARG A 264 -10.02 -13.03 10.92
CA ARG A 264 -11.42 -13.35 10.59
C ARG A 264 -12.17 -13.99 11.74
N GLY A 265 -11.53 -14.86 12.50
CA GLY A 265 -12.20 -15.58 13.60
C GLY A 265 -12.54 -14.69 14.80
N GLU A 266 -11.53 -13.98 15.32
CA GLU A 266 -11.65 -13.19 16.55
C GLU A 266 -11.92 -11.71 16.28
N HIS A 267 -11.92 -11.30 15.00
CA HIS A 267 -12.01 -9.89 14.58
C HIS A 267 -10.98 -8.96 15.24
N ARG A 268 -9.85 -9.49 15.71
CA ARG A 268 -8.78 -8.73 16.31
C ARG A 268 -8.16 -7.78 15.27
N PRO A 269 -8.20 -6.46 15.50
CA PRO A 269 -7.61 -5.49 14.58
C PRO A 269 -6.08 -5.66 14.52
N LEU A 270 -5.53 -5.69 13.33
CA LEU A 270 -4.10 -5.90 13.10
C LEU A 270 -3.41 -4.64 12.61
N ILE A 271 -3.97 -4.00 11.58
CA ILE A 271 -3.34 -2.86 10.91
C ILE A 271 -4.35 -2.13 10.06
N GLY A 272 -4.17 -0.82 9.91
CA GLY A 272 -4.91 0.01 8.98
C GLY A 272 -4.05 0.48 7.81
N GLU A 273 -4.69 0.88 6.71
CA GLU A 273 -4.05 1.52 5.57
C GLU A 273 -5.01 2.57 5.00
N PHE A 274 -4.53 3.79 4.88
CA PHE A 274 -5.09 4.77 3.98
C PHE A 274 -4.36 4.70 2.65
N ALA A 275 -5.08 4.83 1.55
CA ALA A 275 -4.49 4.89 0.23
C ALA A 275 -5.30 5.75 -0.74
N TYR A 276 -4.59 6.42 -1.63
CA TYR A 276 -5.14 6.92 -2.88
C TYR A 276 -4.22 6.52 -4.02
N GLN A 277 -4.79 6.30 -5.21
CA GLN A 277 -4.05 5.77 -6.35
C GLN A 277 -4.55 6.39 -7.64
N PHE A 278 -3.64 6.74 -8.51
CA PHE A 278 -3.96 7.11 -9.89
C PHE A 278 -3.17 6.26 -10.89
N ARG A 279 -3.78 6.06 -12.05
CA ARG A 279 -3.17 5.38 -13.18
C ARG A 279 -2.64 6.41 -14.17
N PHE A 280 -1.47 6.15 -14.70
CA PHE A 280 -0.92 6.90 -15.81
C PHE A 280 -0.46 5.92 -16.92
N LYS A 281 -0.95 6.11 -18.12
CA LYS A 281 -0.42 5.38 -19.30
C LYS A 281 0.83 6.07 -19.80
N ASP A 282 0.76 7.40 -19.92
CA ASP A 282 1.83 8.24 -20.40
C ASP A 282 2.17 9.26 -19.30
N ARG A 283 3.27 9.02 -18.62
CA ARG A 283 3.71 9.90 -17.51
C ARG A 283 3.90 11.35 -17.96
N GLU A 284 4.34 11.53 -19.19
CA GLU A 284 4.61 12.84 -19.79
C GLU A 284 3.34 13.69 -19.98
N LYS A 285 2.17 13.05 -20.02
CA LYS A 285 0.88 13.73 -20.16
C LYS A 285 0.28 14.19 -18.82
N LEU A 286 0.88 13.79 -17.68
CA LEU A 286 0.41 14.24 -16.39
C LEU A 286 0.91 15.67 -16.11
N SER A 287 0.02 16.53 -15.64
CA SER A 287 0.38 17.86 -15.20
C SER A 287 1.44 17.82 -14.09
N LYS A 288 2.55 18.52 -14.31
CA LYS A 288 3.61 18.64 -13.29
C LYS A 288 3.11 19.30 -12.02
N ASP A 289 2.15 20.21 -12.13
CA ASP A 289 1.59 20.93 -11.00
C ASP A 289 0.63 20.04 -10.20
N ALA A 290 -0.23 19.27 -10.89
CA ALA A 290 -1.07 18.26 -10.21
C ALA A 290 -0.21 17.22 -9.48
N LEU A 291 0.88 16.77 -10.09
CA LEU A 291 1.81 15.82 -9.46
C LEU A 291 2.52 16.42 -8.24
N ARG A 292 2.96 17.70 -8.30
CA ARG A 292 3.51 18.38 -7.14
C ARG A 292 2.49 18.53 -6.02
N ARG A 293 1.24 18.85 -6.35
CA ARG A 293 0.15 18.91 -5.36
C ARG A 293 -0.07 17.56 -4.68
N THR A 294 -0.01 16.42 -5.42
CA THR A 294 -0.17 15.09 -4.79
C THR A 294 0.94 14.81 -3.78
N GLU A 295 2.16 15.20 -4.08
CA GLU A 295 3.32 14.98 -3.21
C GLU A 295 3.27 15.88 -1.99
N ALA A 296 3.06 17.18 -2.19
CA ALA A 296 2.97 18.15 -1.11
C ALA A 296 1.82 17.82 -0.16
N PHE A 297 0.64 17.47 -0.70
CA PHE A 297 -0.49 16.99 0.08
C PHE A 297 -0.12 15.73 0.89
N PHE A 298 0.57 14.76 0.28
CA PHE A 298 0.93 13.52 0.96
C PHE A 298 1.91 13.75 2.12
N ILE A 299 2.84 14.69 1.96
CA ILE A 299 3.78 15.07 3.03
C ILE A 299 3.06 15.81 4.16
N SER A 300 2.23 16.82 3.82
CA SER A 300 1.45 17.57 4.81
C SER A 300 0.47 16.65 5.56
N LEU A 301 -0.16 15.71 4.84
CA LEU A 301 -1.05 14.73 5.44
C LEU A 301 -0.33 13.81 6.46
N GLN A 302 0.95 13.51 6.27
CA GLN A 302 1.69 12.71 7.26
C GLN A 302 1.72 13.41 8.63
N TYR A 303 1.94 14.72 8.66
CA TYR A 303 1.93 15.49 9.91
C TYR A 303 0.52 15.63 10.49
N ALA A 304 -0.46 15.94 9.64
CA ALA A 304 -1.85 16.07 10.09
C ALA A 304 -2.43 14.74 10.63
N ALA A 305 -1.94 13.60 10.15
CA ALA A 305 -2.37 12.27 10.54
C ALA A 305 -1.42 11.57 11.53
N GLU A 306 -0.49 12.27 12.18
CA GLU A 306 0.56 11.68 13.03
C GLU A 306 0.01 10.70 14.07
N ASP A 307 -1.08 11.05 14.74
CA ASP A 307 -1.73 10.21 15.76
C ASP A 307 -2.30 8.89 15.21
N TYR A 308 -2.52 8.83 13.89
CA TYR A 308 -3.04 7.65 13.21
C TYR A 308 -1.94 6.77 12.63
N ILE A 309 -0.75 7.32 12.36
CA ILE A 309 0.28 6.63 11.58
C ILE A 309 1.04 5.60 12.43
N ASN A 310 1.29 4.46 11.82
CA ASN A 310 2.18 3.41 12.29
C ASN A 310 3.39 3.33 11.35
N LEU A 311 4.47 4.02 11.70
CA LEU A 311 5.70 4.05 10.88
C LEU A 311 6.39 2.68 10.84
N GLY A 312 7.10 2.43 9.76
CA GLY A 312 7.92 1.23 9.56
C GLY A 312 7.12 -0.06 9.30
N ALA A 313 5.80 -0.04 9.48
CA ALA A 313 4.95 -1.20 9.24
C ALA A 313 4.50 -1.32 7.77
N THR A 314 4.11 -2.51 7.37
CA THR A 314 3.34 -2.79 6.14
C THR A 314 2.26 -3.84 6.46
N LYS A 315 1.16 -3.83 5.70
CA LYS A 315 0.08 -4.81 5.90
C LYS A 315 0.60 -6.26 5.79
N THR A 316 1.45 -6.55 4.82
CA THR A 316 2.01 -7.88 4.61
C THR A 316 2.92 -8.29 5.77
N ALA A 317 3.89 -7.44 6.13
CA ALA A 317 4.81 -7.72 7.23
C ALA A 317 4.08 -7.96 8.57
N THR A 318 2.98 -7.27 8.82
CA THR A 318 2.17 -7.48 10.03
C THR A 318 1.63 -8.91 10.08
N VAL A 319 1.10 -9.44 8.97
CA VAL A 319 0.58 -10.82 8.93
C VAL A 319 1.70 -11.84 9.12
N TYR A 320 2.83 -11.66 8.46
CA TYR A 320 3.98 -12.56 8.56
C TYR A 320 4.63 -12.60 9.96
N ARG A 321 4.38 -11.58 10.77
CA ARG A 321 4.95 -11.45 12.14
C ARG A 321 4.00 -11.87 13.26
N LEU A 322 2.80 -12.34 12.96
CA LEU A 322 1.80 -12.67 13.99
C LEU A 322 2.24 -13.78 14.95
N LEU A 323 3.03 -14.73 14.51
CA LEU A 323 3.52 -15.85 15.32
C LEU A 323 4.96 -15.66 15.85
N GLY A 324 5.51 -14.45 15.79
CA GLY A 324 6.73 -14.09 16.50
C GLY A 324 8.07 -14.35 15.81
N ASN A 325 8.12 -15.10 14.71
CA ASN A 325 9.34 -15.29 13.92
C ASN A 325 9.25 -14.51 12.61
N PRO A 326 9.65 -13.21 12.62
CA PRO A 326 9.52 -12.42 11.42
C PRO A 326 10.54 -12.85 10.37
N PRO A 327 10.11 -12.98 9.11
CA PRO A 327 11.04 -13.16 8.01
C PRO A 327 11.91 -11.93 7.83
N ASN A 328 13.08 -12.09 7.21
CA ASN A 328 13.90 -10.98 6.74
C ASN A 328 13.20 -10.28 5.58
N SER A 329 12.57 -9.16 5.88
CA SER A 329 11.78 -8.41 4.90
C SER A 329 12.66 -7.46 4.10
N GLN A 330 12.48 -7.45 2.79
CA GLN A 330 13.04 -6.47 1.85
C GLN A 330 12.25 -5.14 1.83
N GLU A 331 11.20 -5.02 2.64
CA GLU A 331 10.27 -3.87 2.67
C GLU A 331 10.72 -2.74 3.60
#